data_8281dfca18b95dc8945126c85dea5ea3
#
_entry.id   8281dfca18b95dc8945126c85dea5ea3
#
_cell.length_a   1.000
_cell.length_b   1.000
_cell.length_c   1.000
_cell.angle_alpha   90.00
_cell.angle_beta   90.00
_cell.angle_gamma   90.00
#
_symmetry.space_group_name_H-M   'P 1'
#
loop_
_entity.id
_entity.type
_entity.pdbx_description
1 polymer ?
#
loop_
_entity_poly.entity_id
_entity_poly.type
_entity_poly.pdbx_seq_one_letter_code
_entity_poly.pdbx_strand_id
1 'polypeptide(L)'
;MKQLSLSISICLIMFGSILAADYNPVANPDAIVISGDARFTVLTPGVIRMEWAEDGKFEDHASLAFVNRSLPVPKIKTKTRKGWLQISTSEFTLYYKVDGGKFDAQNLHIKFKLEGKKKEWRPGQENKGNLLGTIRTLDGFDGEIMQWSGKVPIALKPGIISTEGWVLIDDSERPLFDNSDWAWVMPRAEKDLQDYYFFTYGREYKTALKDFTAIAGKIALPPKYAFGNWWSRYWEYTDLEFRELVQEYEIHDVPLDVLVVDMDWHLTSKPEWFGEDGKKIKDGAGEDFGWTGLTWNKNYFPNPKKFLKWTQEKGLTVCMNLHPASGIQPFEDKYPE
;
A
#
# COMPACT_ATOMS: atom_id res chain seq x y z
N MET A 1 56.96 33.53 -1.71
CA MET A 1 55.50 33.57 -1.30
C MET A 1 54.76 32.49 -2.09
N LYS A 2 54.47 31.38 -1.44
CA LYS A 2 53.68 30.30 -2.04
C LYS A 2 52.25 30.48 -1.55
N GLN A 3 51.32 30.73 -2.46
CA GLN A 3 49.90 30.76 -2.17
C GLN A 3 49.40 29.32 -1.96
N LEU A 4 48.88 29.04 -0.77
CA LEU A 4 48.18 27.83 -0.44
C LEU A 4 46.74 28.02 -0.89
N SER A 5 46.35 27.33 -1.94
CA SER A 5 44.96 27.25 -2.42
C SER A 5 44.22 26.22 -1.55
N LEU A 6 43.33 26.72 -0.70
CA LEU A 6 42.45 25.88 0.13
C LEU A 6 41.21 25.49 -0.68
N SER A 7 41.21 24.29 -1.23
CA SER A 7 40.02 23.72 -1.90
C SER A 7 39.07 23.22 -0.84
N ILE A 8 37.99 23.96 -0.59
CA ILE A 8 36.86 23.49 0.22
C ILE A 8 35.99 22.58 -0.65
N SER A 9 36.12 21.28 -0.46
CA SER A 9 35.14 20.31 -1.01
C SER A 9 33.83 20.41 -0.21
N ILE A 10 32.87 21.10 -0.78
CA ILE A 10 31.50 21.06 -0.27
C ILE A 10 30.92 19.70 -0.68
N CYS A 11 30.89 18.75 0.26
CA CYS A 11 30.05 17.55 0.14
C CYS A 11 28.59 17.99 0.18
N LEU A 12 27.97 18.16 -0.99
CA LEU A 12 26.51 18.26 -1.10
C LEU A 12 25.95 16.89 -0.72
N ILE A 13 25.57 16.74 0.54
CA ILE A 13 24.68 15.65 0.95
C ILE A 13 23.34 15.97 0.29
N MET A 14 23.11 15.40 -0.89
CA MET A 14 21.76 15.29 -1.42
C MET A 14 20.98 14.37 -0.48
N PHE A 15 20.33 14.97 0.52
CA PHE A 15 19.13 14.37 1.07
C PHE A 15 18.16 14.27 -0.12
N GLY A 16 18.10 13.09 -0.73
CA GLY A 16 17.01 12.76 -1.60
C GLY A 16 15.76 12.97 -0.78
N SER A 17 15.06 14.07 -1.00
CA SER A 17 13.68 14.22 -0.57
C SER A 17 12.99 13.01 -1.16
N ILE A 18 12.68 12.02 -0.34
CA ILE A 18 11.58 11.09 -0.62
C ILE A 18 10.44 12.06 -0.89
N LEU A 19 10.08 12.23 -2.18
CA LEU A 19 8.91 13.00 -2.55
C LEU A 19 7.77 12.27 -1.84
N ALA A 20 7.40 12.79 -0.67
CA ALA A 20 6.17 12.40 -0.02
C ALA A 20 5.12 12.46 -1.13
N ALA A 21 4.40 11.38 -1.36
CA ALA A 21 3.25 11.39 -2.24
C ALA A 21 2.45 12.62 -1.86
N ASP A 22 1.93 13.38 -2.86
CA ASP A 22 1.15 14.58 -2.61
C ASP A 22 -0.02 14.21 -1.70
N TYR A 23 0.22 14.23 -0.38
CA TYR A 23 -0.76 13.87 0.63
C TYR A 23 -1.59 15.11 0.93
N ASN A 24 -2.66 15.27 0.19
CA ASN A 24 -3.60 16.38 0.38
C ASN A 24 -5.04 15.89 0.17
N PRO A 25 -5.65 15.32 1.22
CA PRO A 25 -6.95 14.67 1.11
C PRO A 25 -8.13 15.65 1.00
N VAL A 26 -7.93 16.93 1.29
CA VAL A 26 -9.00 17.94 1.23
C VAL A 26 -9.13 18.46 -0.20
N ALA A 27 -10.30 18.30 -0.79
CA ALA A 27 -10.56 18.77 -2.14
C ALA A 27 -10.71 20.30 -2.21
N ASN A 28 -10.43 20.87 -3.40
CA ASN A 28 -10.72 22.28 -3.65
C ASN A 28 -12.25 22.52 -3.53
N PRO A 29 -12.70 23.52 -2.76
CA PRO A 29 -14.12 23.83 -2.59
C PRO A 29 -14.87 24.05 -3.89
N ASP A 30 -14.22 24.62 -4.91
CA ASP A 30 -14.82 24.87 -6.23
C ASP A 30 -15.11 23.56 -7.02
N ALA A 31 -14.53 22.45 -6.60
CA ALA A 31 -14.80 21.11 -7.18
C ALA A 31 -15.99 20.41 -6.49
N ILE A 32 -16.54 20.99 -5.41
CA ILE A 32 -17.53 20.34 -4.55
C ILE A 32 -18.93 20.85 -4.86
N VAL A 33 -19.88 19.93 -4.96
CA VAL A 33 -21.33 20.21 -5.09
C VAL A 33 -22.07 19.42 -4.02
N ILE A 34 -22.83 20.09 -3.18
CA ILE A 34 -23.62 19.48 -2.10
C ILE A 34 -25.11 19.52 -2.45
N SER A 35 -25.82 18.44 -2.13
CA SER A 35 -27.28 18.33 -2.27
C SER A 35 -27.84 17.50 -1.10
N GLY A 36 -28.37 18.16 -0.08
CA GLY A 36 -28.76 17.50 1.17
C GLY A 36 -27.62 16.73 1.80
N ASP A 37 -27.82 15.46 2.09
CA ASP A 37 -26.86 14.55 2.72
C ASP A 37 -25.92 13.89 1.69
N ALA A 38 -25.83 14.44 0.46
CA ALA A 38 -24.93 13.98 -0.58
C ALA A 38 -23.90 15.05 -0.95
N ARG A 39 -22.64 14.64 -1.12
CA ARG A 39 -21.52 15.45 -1.60
C ARG A 39 -20.95 14.83 -2.89
N PHE A 40 -20.72 15.65 -3.89
CA PHE A 40 -20.12 15.27 -5.15
C PHE A 40 -18.85 16.10 -5.36
N THR A 41 -17.71 15.44 -5.48
CA THR A 41 -16.42 16.10 -5.71
C THR A 41 -15.87 15.71 -7.08
N VAL A 42 -15.81 16.64 -8.02
CA VAL A 42 -15.28 16.40 -9.36
C VAL A 42 -13.76 16.55 -9.33
N LEU A 43 -13.04 15.44 -9.31
CA LEU A 43 -11.59 15.41 -9.15
C LEU A 43 -10.84 15.65 -10.46
N THR A 44 -11.34 15.08 -11.56
CA THR A 44 -10.84 15.32 -12.91
C THR A 44 -12.00 15.31 -13.91
N PRO A 45 -11.81 15.63 -15.19
CA PRO A 45 -12.90 15.51 -16.16
C PRO A 45 -13.56 14.13 -16.20
N GLY A 46 -12.82 13.06 -15.88
CA GLY A 46 -13.31 11.67 -15.92
C GLY A 46 -13.46 11.01 -14.55
N VAL A 47 -13.20 11.70 -13.42
CA VAL A 47 -13.32 11.14 -12.07
C VAL A 47 -14.19 12.01 -11.19
N ILE A 48 -15.15 11.36 -10.54
CA ILE A 48 -15.99 11.99 -9.52
C ILE A 48 -16.07 11.11 -8.27
N ARG A 49 -15.87 11.72 -7.09
CA ARG A 49 -16.21 11.13 -5.80
C ARG A 49 -17.66 11.45 -5.46
N MET A 50 -18.38 10.48 -4.98
CA MET A 50 -19.79 10.58 -4.59
C MET A 50 -19.93 10.06 -3.19
N GLU A 51 -20.34 10.91 -2.26
CA GLU A 51 -20.53 10.57 -0.86
C GLU A 51 -21.97 10.82 -0.46
N TRP A 52 -22.49 9.91 0.32
CA TRP A 52 -23.72 10.09 1.07
C TRP A 52 -23.47 9.69 2.53
N ALA A 53 -23.99 10.48 3.47
CA ALA A 53 -23.86 10.21 4.90
C ALA A 53 -25.17 10.57 5.61
N GLU A 54 -25.70 9.66 6.43
CA GLU A 54 -26.98 9.85 7.14
C GLU A 54 -27.04 11.10 8.02
N ASP A 55 -25.88 11.59 8.48
CA ASP A 55 -25.74 12.78 9.33
C ASP A 55 -25.28 14.03 8.55
N GLY A 56 -25.16 13.94 7.22
CA GLY A 56 -24.66 15.01 6.36
C GLY A 56 -23.21 15.42 6.59
N LYS A 57 -22.43 14.64 7.37
CA LYS A 57 -21.02 14.88 7.63
C LYS A 57 -20.15 14.02 6.73
N PHE A 58 -19.38 14.65 5.89
CA PHE A 58 -18.55 13.99 4.89
C PHE A 58 -17.12 13.79 5.37
N GLU A 59 -16.42 12.84 4.73
CA GLU A 59 -15.09 12.41 5.14
C GLU A 59 -13.99 13.13 4.36
N ASP A 60 -13.13 13.87 5.04
CA ASP A 60 -12.02 14.61 4.44
C ASP A 60 -10.64 14.01 4.74
N HIS A 61 -10.55 13.00 5.60
CA HIS A 61 -9.31 12.26 5.79
C HIS A 61 -8.94 11.45 4.53
N ALA A 62 -7.64 11.22 4.32
CA ALA A 62 -7.19 10.26 3.33
C ALA A 62 -7.64 8.85 3.71
N SER A 63 -7.97 8.03 2.72
CA SER A 63 -8.16 6.59 2.91
C SER A 63 -6.91 5.82 2.46
N LEU A 64 -6.86 4.52 2.76
CA LEU A 64 -5.79 3.64 2.26
C LEU A 64 -5.73 3.57 0.72
N ALA A 65 -6.78 4.00 0.01
CA ALA A 65 -6.82 4.02 -1.44
C ALA A 65 -6.60 5.40 -2.05
N PHE A 66 -7.03 6.47 -1.37
CA PHE A 66 -7.05 7.82 -1.93
C PHE A 66 -6.47 8.84 -0.95
N VAL A 67 -5.28 9.31 -1.27
CA VAL A 67 -4.48 10.19 -0.40
C VAL A 67 -4.46 11.65 -0.85
N ASN A 68 -4.90 11.93 -2.07
CA ASN A 68 -4.88 13.28 -2.63
C ASN A 68 -6.18 13.61 -3.36
N ARG A 69 -6.86 14.67 -2.94
CA ARG A 69 -8.05 15.21 -3.60
C ARG A 69 -7.89 16.68 -3.98
N SER A 70 -6.77 17.31 -3.62
CA SER A 70 -6.45 18.68 -3.98
C SER A 70 -5.87 18.73 -5.39
N LEU A 71 -6.75 18.68 -6.37
CA LEU A 71 -6.40 18.71 -7.80
C LEU A 71 -6.87 20.02 -8.45
N PRO A 72 -6.31 20.39 -9.62
CA PRO A 72 -6.84 21.48 -10.41
C PRO A 72 -8.31 21.24 -10.78
N VAL A 73 -9.16 22.22 -10.50
CA VAL A 73 -10.61 22.11 -10.72
C VAL A 73 -10.92 22.03 -12.22
N PRO A 74 -11.57 20.95 -12.70
CA PRO A 74 -11.96 20.85 -14.09
C PRO A 74 -13.14 21.79 -14.42
N LYS A 75 -13.43 21.98 -15.70
CA LYS A 75 -14.64 22.72 -16.10
C LYS A 75 -15.89 21.93 -15.71
N ILE A 76 -16.65 22.46 -14.77
CA ILE A 76 -17.87 21.87 -14.24
C ILE A 76 -19.06 22.74 -14.63
N LYS A 77 -20.18 22.12 -15.01
CA LYS A 77 -21.47 22.78 -15.15
C LYS A 77 -22.49 22.09 -14.26
N THR A 78 -23.16 22.86 -13.42
CA THR A 78 -24.21 22.38 -12.53
C THR A 78 -25.54 23.02 -12.90
N LYS A 79 -26.62 22.26 -12.79
CA LYS A 79 -27.98 22.75 -12.89
C LYS A 79 -28.96 21.81 -12.21
N THR A 80 -30.04 22.36 -11.69
CA THR A 80 -31.14 21.56 -11.17
C THR A 80 -32.36 21.72 -12.10
N ARG A 81 -32.93 20.62 -12.56
CA ARG A 81 -34.11 20.62 -13.43
C ARG A 81 -35.03 19.45 -13.07
N LYS A 82 -36.31 19.74 -12.87
CA LYS A 82 -37.35 18.73 -12.53
C LYS A 82 -36.95 17.82 -11.36
N GLY A 83 -36.39 18.38 -10.29
CA GLY A 83 -35.96 17.63 -9.10
C GLY A 83 -34.67 16.83 -9.26
N TRP A 84 -33.92 17.00 -10.35
CA TRP A 84 -32.64 16.36 -10.60
C TRP A 84 -31.49 17.36 -10.61
N LEU A 85 -30.53 17.19 -9.75
CA LEU A 85 -29.22 17.81 -9.83
C LEU A 85 -28.46 17.16 -11.00
N GLN A 86 -27.84 17.98 -11.85
CA GLN A 86 -27.00 17.55 -12.94
C GLN A 86 -25.62 18.18 -12.78
N ILE A 87 -24.58 17.36 -12.77
CA ILE A 87 -23.18 17.78 -12.75
C ILE A 87 -22.53 17.27 -14.02
N SER A 88 -21.99 18.16 -14.85
CA SER A 88 -21.43 17.79 -16.16
C SER A 88 -19.99 18.25 -16.30
N THR A 89 -19.16 17.39 -16.86
CA THR A 89 -17.80 17.63 -17.37
C THR A 89 -17.76 17.43 -18.88
N SER A 90 -16.57 17.35 -19.49
CA SER A 90 -16.41 16.90 -20.88
C SER A 90 -16.69 15.40 -21.04
N GLU A 91 -16.45 14.57 -19.99
CA GLU A 91 -16.47 13.11 -20.07
C GLU A 91 -17.81 12.52 -19.61
N PHE A 92 -18.51 13.15 -18.66
CA PHE A 92 -19.74 12.60 -18.13
C PHE A 92 -20.79 13.66 -17.75
N THR A 93 -22.01 13.19 -17.49
CA THR A 93 -23.05 13.93 -16.78
C THR A 93 -23.63 13.01 -15.70
N LEU A 94 -23.45 13.39 -14.45
CA LEU A 94 -24.09 12.78 -13.29
C LEU A 94 -25.47 13.39 -13.08
N TYR A 95 -26.43 12.55 -12.72
CA TYR A 95 -27.78 12.93 -12.31
C TYR A 95 -28.07 12.34 -10.91
N TYR A 96 -28.42 13.20 -9.99
CA TYR A 96 -28.87 12.80 -8.67
C TYR A 96 -30.21 13.45 -8.35
N LYS A 97 -31.14 12.67 -7.82
CA LYS A 97 -32.45 13.18 -7.40
C LYS A 97 -32.23 14.03 -6.14
N VAL A 98 -32.64 15.30 -6.18
CA VAL A 98 -32.51 16.20 -5.04
C VAL A 98 -33.24 15.58 -3.85
N ASP A 99 -32.57 15.57 -2.68
CA ASP A 99 -33.04 14.93 -1.46
C ASP A 99 -33.39 13.43 -1.63
N GLY A 100 -32.68 12.77 -2.56
CA GLY A 100 -32.92 11.37 -2.92
C GLY A 100 -32.43 10.35 -1.87
N GLY A 101 -31.66 10.80 -0.87
CA GLY A 101 -31.10 9.94 0.17
C GLY A 101 -29.93 9.08 -0.32
N LYS A 102 -29.73 7.94 0.33
CA LYS A 102 -28.70 6.96 0.02
C LYS A 102 -28.75 6.56 -1.47
N PHE A 103 -27.56 6.46 -2.08
CA PHE A 103 -27.47 6.20 -3.53
C PHE A 103 -27.98 4.82 -3.92
N ASP A 104 -28.89 4.82 -4.88
CA ASP A 104 -29.43 3.63 -5.52
C ASP A 104 -29.66 3.83 -7.02
N ALA A 105 -30.10 2.78 -7.72
CA ALA A 105 -30.35 2.80 -9.16
C ALA A 105 -31.50 3.75 -9.60
N GLN A 106 -32.33 4.24 -8.66
CA GLN A 106 -33.50 5.06 -8.94
C GLN A 106 -33.20 6.55 -8.75
N ASN A 107 -32.23 6.89 -7.89
CA ASN A 107 -31.91 8.26 -7.51
C ASN A 107 -30.55 8.75 -8.05
N LEU A 108 -29.69 7.86 -8.57
CA LEU A 108 -28.35 8.22 -9.08
C LEU A 108 -28.07 7.50 -10.40
N HIS A 109 -27.58 8.23 -11.40
CA HIS A 109 -27.03 7.64 -12.61
C HIS A 109 -26.00 8.58 -13.28
N ILE A 110 -25.10 7.97 -14.02
CA ILE A 110 -24.05 8.70 -14.77
C ILE A 110 -24.13 8.34 -16.24
N LYS A 111 -24.21 9.36 -17.12
CA LYS A 111 -24.17 9.22 -18.57
C LYS A 111 -22.80 9.62 -19.09
N PHE A 112 -22.23 8.78 -19.94
CA PHE A 112 -20.93 9.00 -20.59
C PHE A 112 -20.92 8.46 -22.02
N LYS A 113 -19.80 8.57 -22.70
CA LYS A 113 -19.62 8.01 -24.04
C LYS A 113 -18.57 6.91 -24.04
N LEU A 114 -18.83 5.84 -24.77
CA LEU A 114 -17.86 4.80 -25.08
C LEU A 114 -17.86 4.62 -26.61
N GLU A 115 -16.74 4.89 -27.25
CA GLU A 115 -16.59 4.80 -28.71
C GLU A 115 -17.70 5.55 -29.48
N GLY A 116 -18.01 6.78 -29.02
CA GLY A 116 -19.06 7.63 -29.58
C GLY A 116 -20.50 7.25 -29.19
N LYS A 117 -20.73 6.07 -28.62
CA LYS A 117 -22.06 5.61 -28.20
C LYS A 117 -22.37 6.09 -26.78
N LYS A 118 -23.60 6.52 -26.53
CA LYS A 118 -24.09 6.88 -25.20
C LYS A 118 -24.21 5.64 -24.34
N LYS A 119 -23.68 5.71 -23.14
CA LYS A 119 -23.77 4.70 -22.08
C LYS A 119 -24.32 5.34 -20.82
N GLU A 120 -24.88 4.52 -19.95
CA GLU A 120 -25.39 4.93 -18.65
C GLU A 120 -24.96 3.89 -17.61
N TRP A 121 -24.49 4.37 -16.46
CA TRP A 121 -24.22 3.57 -15.28
C TRP A 121 -25.20 3.92 -14.16
N ARG A 122 -25.55 2.92 -13.36
CA ARG A 122 -26.35 3.06 -12.14
C ARG A 122 -25.75 2.24 -11.00
N PRO A 123 -25.93 2.67 -9.72
CA PRO A 123 -25.55 1.86 -8.57
C PRO A 123 -26.06 0.42 -8.66
N GLY A 124 -25.22 -0.54 -8.26
CA GLY A 124 -25.51 -1.97 -8.35
C GLY A 124 -25.23 -2.62 -9.72
N GLN A 125 -24.88 -1.85 -10.75
CA GLN A 125 -24.51 -2.41 -12.05
C GLN A 125 -23.17 -3.13 -11.97
N GLU A 126 -23.13 -4.39 -12.41
CA GLU A 126 -21.91 -5.18 -12.51
C GLU A 126 -21.05 -4.72 -13.69
N ASN A 127 -19.74 -4.64 -13.51
CA ASN A 127 -18.77 -4.35 -14.56
C ASN A 127 -18.15 -5.65 -15.07
N LYS A 128 -18.76 -6.24 -16.10
CA LYS A 128 -18.31 -7.52 -16.70
C LYS A 128 -17.06 -7.37 -17.56
N GLY A 129 -16.75 -6.15 -17.98
CA GLY A 129 -15.59 -5.85 -18.81
C GLY A 129 -14.35 -5.43 -18.03
N ASN A 130 -14.35 -5.52 -16.69
CA ASN A 130 -13.20 -5.18 -15.88
C ASN A 130 -12.01 -6.08 -16.23
N LEU A 131 -10.84 -5.48 -16.52
CA LEU A 131 -9.64 -6.22 -16.91
C LEU A 131 -8.90 -6.83 -15.71
N LEU A 132 -9.47 -6.67 -14.53
CA LEU A 132 -8.98 -7.15 -13.24
C LEU A 132 -7.64 -6.50 -12.84
N GLY A 133 -7.24 -6.73 -11.61
CA GLY A 133 -5.95 -6.30 -11.07
C GLY A 133 -4.91 -7.41 -11.17
N THR A 134 -3.79 -7.19 -10.49
CA THR A 134 -2.75 -8.22 -10.32
C THR A 134 -2.93 -8.93 -8.99
N ILE A 135 -2.34 -10.09 -8.86
CA ILE A 135 -2.15 -10.77 -7.58
C ILE A 135 -1.07 -10.04 -6.76
N ARG A 136 -1.10 -10.19 -5.44
CA ARG A 136 -0.15 -9.56 -4.51
C ARG A 136 1.09 -10.40 -4.24
N THR A 137 1.23 -11.52 -4.91
CA THR A 137 2.34 -12.45 -4.79
C THR A 137 2.86 -12.84 -6.17
N LEU A 138 4.12 -13.23 -6.26
CA LEU A 138 4.72 -13.78 -7.48
C LEU A 138 4.38 -15.27 -7.69
N ASP A 139 3.76 -15.93 -6.72
CA ASP A 139 3.54 -17.37 -6.71
C ASP A 139 2.29 -17.81 -7.49
N GLY A 140 1.38 -16.91 -7.78
CA GLY A 140 0.08 -17.24 -8.36
C GLY A 140 0.00 -17.12 -9.89
N PHE A 141 1.10 -17.21 -10.62
CA PHE A 141 1.13 -17.00 -12.07
C PHE A 141 0.30 -18.03 -12.86
N ASP A 142 0.08 -19.21 -12.29
CA ASP A 142 -0.75 -20.29 -12.85
C ASP A 142 -2.21 -20.25 -12.37
N GLY A 143 -2.60 -19.23 -11.62
CA GLY A 143 -3.95 -19.09 -11.03
C GLY A 143 -4.13 -19.77 -9.68
N GLU A 144 -3.08 -20.33 -9.10
CA GLU A 144 -3.09 -20.97 -7.79
C GLU A 144 -1.94 -20.46 -6.93
N ILE A 145 -2.13 -20.39 -5.62
CA ILE A 145 -1.06 -20.09 -4.65
C ILE A 145 -0.88 -21.25 -3.68
N MET A 146 0.37 -21.48 -3.25
CA MET A 146 0.69 -22.46 -2.22
C MET A 146 0.35 -21.86 -0.85
N GLN A 147 -0.39 -22.60 -0.05
CA GLN A 147 -0.67 -22.35 1.36
C GLN A 147 -0.34 -23.61 2.17
N TRP A 148 -0.40 -23.52 3.49
CA TRP A 148 -0.21 -24.68 4.38
C TRP A 148 -1.19 -25.83 4.09
N SER A 149 -2.40 -25.50 3.61
CA SER A 149 -3.43 -26.45 3.20
C SER A 149 -3.23 -27.04 1.80
N GLY A 150 -2.18 -26.66 1.08
CA GLY A 150 -1.92 -27.02 -0.30
C GLY A 150 -2.20 -25.88 -1.29
N LYS A 151 -2.31 -26.21 -2.60
CA LYS A 151 -2.64 -25.23 -3.63
C LYS A 151 -4.08 -24.76 -3.54
N VAL A 152 -4.30 -23.47 -3.58
CA VAL A 152 -5.61 -22.85 -3.59
C VAL A 152 -5.78 -21.90 -4.78
N PRO A 153 -6.95 -21.91 -5.47
CA PRO A 153 -7.23 -20.96 -6.54
C PRO A 153 -7.18 -19.53 -6.02
N ILE A 154 -6.63 -18.62 -6.83
CA ILE A 154 -6.63 -17.19 -6.54
C ILE A 154 -7.48 -16.44 -7.56
N ALA A 155 -8.49 -15.72 -7.08
CA ALA A 155 -9.29 -14.83 -7.89
C ALA A 155 -8.65 -13.45 -7.97
N LEU A 156 -8.47 -12.93 -9.18
CA LEU A 156 -8.04 -11.55 -9.38
C LEU A 156 -9.16 -10.59 -8.95
N LYS A 157 -8.83 -9.56 -8.19
CA LYS A 157 -9.78 -8.53 -7.79
C LYS A 157 -10.01 -7.55 -8.94
N PRO A 158 -11.14 -6.81 -8.94
CA PRO A 158 -11.38 -5.74 -9.90
C PRO A 158 -10.22 -4.73 -9.93
N GLY A 159 -9.80 -4.37 -11.14
CA GLY A 159 -8.79 -3.35 -11.40
C GLY A 159 -9.41 -2.01 -11.79
N ILE A 160 -8.55 -1.04 -12.12
CA ILE A 160 -8.96 0.33 -12.47
C ILE A 160 -9.30 0.50 -13.97
N ILE A 161 -9.18 -0.55 -14.76
CA ILE A 161 -9.38 -0.54 -16.21
C ILE A 161 -10.50 -1.49 -16.62
N SER A 162 -11.38 -1.05 -17.51
CA SER A 162 -12.49 -1.85 -18.02
C SER A 162 -12.77 -1.62 -19.49
N THR A 163 -13.15 -2.67 -20.19
CA THR A 163 -13.63 -2.59 -21.57
C THR A 163 -15.04 -1.96 -21.66
N GLU A 164 -15.73 -1.80 -20.56
CA GLU A 164 -17.01 -1.08 -20.50
C GLU A 164 -16.85 0.44 -20.36
N GLY A 165 -15.60 0.93 -20.25
CA GLY A 165 -15.25 2.34 -20.24
C GLY A 165 -15.50 3.06 -18.92
N TRP A 166 -15.83 2.32 -17.85
CA TRP A 166 -16.05 2.86 -16.51
C TRP A 166 -15.59 1.88 -15.43
N VAL A 167 -15.25 2.40 -14.27
CA VAL A 167 -15.00 1.62 -13.05
C VAL A 167 -15.54 2.38 -11.84
N LEU A 168 -16.13 1.66 -10.90
CA LEU A 168 -16.49 2.16 -9.57
C LEU A 168 -15.56 1.54 -8.54
N ILE A 169 -14.98 2.39 -7.68
CA ILE A 169 -14.27 1.95 -6.49
C ILE A 169 -15.10 2.36 -5.29
N ASP A 170 -15.54 1.38 -4.52
CA ASP A 170 -16.20 1.58 -3.24
C ASP A 170 -15.14 1.73 -2.15
N ASP A 171 -15.13 2.91 -1.52
CA ASP A 171 -14.19 3.28 -0.46
C ASP A 171 -14.88 3.34 0.92
N SER A 172 -16.17 3.01 0.98
CA SER A 172 -17.03 3.21 2.17
C SER A 172 -16.52 2.53 3.44
N GLU A 173 -15.90 1.36 3.31
CA GLU A 173 -15.40 0.57 4.45
C GLU A 173 -13.89 0.65 4.64
N ARG A 174 -13.16 1.37 3.75
CA ARG A 174 -11.70 1.42 3.85
C ARG A 174 -11.26 2.25 5.05
N PRO A 175 -10.25 1.78 5.80
CA PRO A 175 -9.66 2.56 6.86
C PRO A 175 -9.11 3.91 6.34
N LEU A 176 -9.05 4.86 7.24
CA LEU A 176 -8.56 6.21 7.00
C LEU A 176 -7.15 6.37 7.58
N PHE A 177 -6.48 7.45 7.20
CA PHE A 177 -5.29 7.94 7.90
C PHE A 177 -5.70 9.09 8.82
N ASP A 178 -5.14 9.13 10.02
CA ASP A 178 -5.24 10.29 10.89
C ASP A 178 -4.42 11.48 10.34
N ASN A 179 -4.58 12.66 10.98
CA ASN A 179 -3.90 13.88 10.57
C ASN A 179 -2.60 14.13 11.34
N SER A 180 -2.02 13.11 11.97
CA SER A 180 -0.74 13.23 12.67
C SER A 180 0.45 13.37 11.71
N ASP A 181 1.59 13.88 12.19
CA ASP A 181 2.82 14.00 11.40
C ASP A 181 3.33 12.63 10.89
N TRP A 182 2.97 11.57 11.61
CA TRP A 182 3.18 10.17 11.21
C TRP A 182 1.81 9.52 11.05
N ALA A 183 1.17 9.77 9.91
CA ALA A 183 -0.19 9.33 9.66
C ALA A 183 -0.39 7.83 9.96
N TRP A 184 -1.28 7.52 10.90
CA TRP A 184 -1.61 6.16 11.29
C TRP A 184 -3.00 5.77 10.83
N VAL A 185 -3.22 4.47 10.70
CA VAL A 185 -4.50 3.93 10.24
C VAL A 185 -5.55 4.01 11.36
N MET A 186 -6.72 4.55 11.05
CA MET A 186 -7.87 4.61 11.93
C MET A 186 -9.15 4.09 11.25
N PRO A 187 -10.11 3.55 11.99
CA PRO A 187 -11.39 3.14 11.44
C PRO A 187 -12.22 4.36 10.98
N ARG A 188 -13.15 4.13 10.07
CA ARG A 188 -14.20 5.12 9.78
C ARG A 188 -15.19 5.19 10.94
N ALA A 189 -15.91 6.32 11.02
CA ALA A 189 -17.02 6.47 11.97
C ALA A 189 -18.10 5.39 11.71
N GLU A 190 -18.63 4.84 12.81
CA GLU A 190 -19.76 3.90 12.75
C GLU A 190 -21.06 4.64 12.44
N LYS A 191 -21.36 4.77 11.15
CA LYS A 191 -22.61 5.37 10.64
C LYS A 191 -22.92 4.81 9.26
N ASP A 192 -24.16 4.93 8.81
CA ASP A 192 -24.52 4.59 7.44
C ASP A 192 -23.96 5.65 6.47
N LEU A 193 -23.11 5.21 5.55
CA LEU A 193 -22.46 6.07 4.58
C LEU A 193 -22.17 5.34 3.28
N GLN A 194 -21.97 6.10 2.22
CA GLN A 194 -21.42 5.63 0.94
C GLN A 194 -20.32 6.60 0.51
N ASP A 195 -19.21 6.05 0.01
CA ASP A 195 -18.05 6.82 -0.50
C ASP A 195 -17.52 6.13 -1.75
N TYR A 196 -17.94 6.62 -2.91
CA TYR A 196 -17.71 6.01 -4.20
C TYR A 196 -16.84 6.89 -5.09
N TYR A 197 -15.86 6.29 -5.76
CA TYR A 197 -15.08 6.92 -6.82
C TYR A 197 -15.45 6.30 -8.16
N PHE A 198 -16.05 7.10 -9.02
CA PHE A 198 -16.44 6.69 -10.36
C PHE A 198 -15.45 7.23 -11.39
N PHE A 199 -14.91 6.32 -12.20
CA PHE A 199 -13.96 6.60 -13.27
C PHE A 199 -14.64 6.33 -14.60
N THR A 200 -14.53 7.25 -15.56
CA THR A 200 -15.07 7.09 -16.91
C THR A 200 -14.13 7.70 -17.96
N TYR A 201 -13.39 6.85 -18.63
CA TYR A 201 -12.37 7.21 -19.62
C TYR A 201 -12.55 6.50 -20.96
N GLY A 202 -13.65 5.77 -21.15
CA GLY A 202 -13.82 4.99 -22.35
C GLY A 202 -12.68 4.02 -22.57
N ARG A 203 -11.88 4.21 -23.62
CA ARG A 203 -10.68 3.42 -23.94
C ARG A 203 -9.36 4.14 -23.59
N GLU A 204 -9.42 5.32 -23.00
CA GLU A 204 -8.25 6.11 -22.65
C GLU A 204 -7.59 5.58 -21.35
N TYR A 205 -7.14 4.32 -21.37
CA TYR A 205 -6.63 3.60 -20.22
C TYR A 205 -5.43 4.29 -19.56
N LYS A 206 -4.54 4.90 -20.34
CA LYS A 206 -3.39 5.64 -19.80
C LYS A 206 -3.82 6.87 -19.03
N THR A 207 -4.88 7.55 -19.48
CA THR A 207 -5.46 8.70 -18.77
C THR A 207 -6.11 8.24 -17.46
N ALA A 208 -6.84 7.12 -17.48
CA ALA A 208 -7.42 6.53 -16.28
C ALA A 208 -6.34 6.22 -15.22
N LEU A 209 -5.24 5.58 -15.62
CA LEU A 209 -4.12 5.27 -14.72
C LEU A 209 -3.41 6.52 -14.22
N LYS A 210 -3.20 7.52 -15.07
CA LYS A 210 -2.60 8.81 -14.70
C LYS A 210 -3.43 9.51 -13.61
N ASP A 211 -4.75 9.60 -13.82
CA ASP A 211 -5.63 10.28 -12.89
C ASP A 211 -5.83 9.47 -11.61
N PHE A 212 -5.84 8.13 -11.71
CA PHE A 212 -5.83 7.26 -10.54
C PHE A 212 -4.58 7.52 -9.69
N THR A 213 -3.38 7.53 -10.27
CA THR A 213 -2.14 7.77 -9.51
C THR A 213 -2.04 9.20 -8.97
N ALA A 214 -2.71 10.17 -9.59
CA ALA A 214 -2.81 11.52 -9.04
C ALA A 214 -3.65 11.58 -7.75
N ILE A 215 -4.65 10.69 -7.61
CA ILE A 215 -5.55 10.63 -6.46
C ILE A 215 -5.05 9.64 -5.41
N ALA A 216 -4.60 8.46 -5.86
CA ALA A 216 -4.15 7.37 -4.99
C ALA A 216 -2.69 7.52 -4.52
N GLY A 217 -1.96 8.48 -5.07
CA GLY A 217 -0.54 8.63 -4.86
C GLY A 217 0.31 7.89 -5.90
N LYS A 218 1.54 8.34 -6.05
CA LYS A 218 2.50 7.74 -6.99
C LYS A 218 3.00 6.41 -6.44
N ILE A 219 3.17 5.43 -7.32
CA ILE A 219 3.85 4.18 -6.97
C ILE A 219 5.33 4.50 -6.75
N ALA A 220 5.83 4.26 -5.54
CA ALA A 220 7.24 4.41 -5.23
C ALA A 220 8.06 3.38 -6.02
N LEU A 221 9.16 3.83 -6.60
CA LEU A 221 10.12 2.90 -7.19
C LEU A 221 10.85 2.19 -6.05
N PRO A 222 10.79 0.87 -5.97
CA PRO A 222 11.57 0.13 -4.99
C PRO A 222 13.06 0.27 -5.28
N PRO A 223 13.94 0.11 -4.27
CA PRO A 223 15.38 0.16 -4.47
C PRO A 223 15.83 -0.97 -5.40
N LYS A 224 16.91 -0.71 -6.16
CA LYS A 224 17.38 -1.65 -7.20
C LYS A 224 17.67 -3.05 -6.66
N TYR A 225 18.21 -3.16 -5.45
CA TYR A 225 18.52 -4.45 -4.84
C TYR A 225 17.29 -5.32 -4.61
N ALA A 226 16.09 -4.73 -4.51
CA ALA A 226 14.85 -5.50 -4.34
C ALA A 226 14.55 -6.43 -5.53
N PHE A 227 15.08 -6.10 -6.71
CA PHE A 227 14.98 -6.91 -7.93
C PHE A 227 16.25 -7.75 -8.19
N GLY A 228 17.20 -7.75 -7.28
CA GLY A 228 18.45 -8.48 -7.40
C GLY A 228 18.33 -9.92 -6.90
N ASN A 229 19.48 -10.56 -6.72
CA ASN A 229 19.56 -11.91 -6.21
C ASN A 229 19.54 -11.90 -4.67
N TRP A 230 18.64 -12.69 -4.10
CA TRP A 230 18.45 -12.83 -2.67
C TRP A 230 18.89 -14.22 -2.23
N TRP A 231 19.82 -14.32 -1.28
CA TRP A 231 20.06 -15.57 -0.58
C TRP A 231 19.19 -15.65 0.66
N SER A 232 18.33 -16.65 0.71
CA SER A 232 17.49 -16.95 1.88
C SER A 232 17.43 -18.45 2.07
N ARG A 233 17.74 -18.92 3.27
CA ARG A 233 17.65 -20.33 3.66
C ARG A 233 17.36 -20.45 5.14
N TYR A 234 16.38 -21.27 5.50
CA TYR A 234 16.15 -21.69 6.87
C TYR A 234 17.30 -22.60 7.32
N TRP A 235 18.29 -22.04 7.98
CA TRP A 235 19.51 -22.71 8.44
C TRP A 235 20.20 -21.86 9.51
N GLU A 236 20.82 -22.54 10.51
CA GLU A 236 21.54 -21.91 11.63
C GLU A 236 22.92 -21.38 11.18
N TYR A 237 22.95 -20.35 10.35
CA TYR A 237 24.20 -19.74 9.91
C TYR A 237 24.90 -18.96 11.01
N THR A 238 26.21 -19.16 11.09
CA THR A 238 27.13 -18.28 11.84
C THR A 238 27.65 -17.12 10.96
N ASP A 239 28.24 -16.12 11.60
CA ASP A 239 28.98 -15.04 10.92
C ASP A 239 30.03 -15.59 9.94
N LEU A 240 30.77 -16.63 10.35
CA LEU A 240 31.78 -17.25 9.50
C LEU A 240 31.18 -17.94 8.28
N GLU A 241 30.15 -18.73 8.45
CA GLU A 241 29.50 -19.46 7.36
C GLU A 241 28.85 -18.50 6.34
N PHE A 242 28.31 -17.36 6.78
CA PHE A 242 27.84 -16.33 5.86
C PHE A 242 28.99 -15.72 5.06
N ARG A 243 30.19 -15.54 5.66
CA ARG A 243 31.37 -15.06 4.92
C ARG A 243 31.84 -16.06 3.88
N GLU A 244 31.84 -17.34 4.22
CA GLU A 244 32.18 -18.41 3.28
C GLU A 244 31.16 -18.48 2.13
N LEU A 245 29.88 -18.40 2.45
CA LEU A 245 28.79 -18.34 1.47
C LEU A 245 28.97 -17.18 0.47
N VAL A 246 29.21 -15.97 0.94
CA VAL A 246 29.42 -14.80 0.08
C VAL A 246 30.68 -14.96 -0.75
N GLN A 247 31.72 -15.57 -0.21
CA GLN A 247 32.94 -15.87 -0.94
C GLN A 247 32.67 -16.87 -2.10
N GLU A 248 31.83 -17.89 -1.89
CA GLU A 248 31.42 -18.82 -2.96
C GLU A 248 30.70 -18.09 -4.10
N TYR A 249 29.81 -17.13 -3.78
CA TYR A 249 29.17 -16.30 -4.80
C TYR A 249 30.21 -15.49 -5.60
N GLU A 250 31.22 -14.92 -4.93
CA GLU A 250 32.29 -14.15 -5.56
C GLU A 250 33.18 -15.05 -6.45
N ILE A 251 33.59 -16.22 -5.97
CA ILE A 251 34.44 -17.18 -6.73
C ILE A 251 33.75 -17.64 -8.00
N HIS A 252 32.44 -17.84 -7.95
CA HIS A 252 31.66 -18.30 -9.09
C HIS A 252 31.12 -17.15 -9.97
N ASP A 253 31.49 -15.91 -9.70
CA ASP A 253 31.03 -14.70 -10.41
C ASP A 253 29.48 -14.62 -10.48
N VAL A 254 28.80 -15.04 -9.41
CA VAL A 254 27.35 -14.96 -9.27
C VAL A 254 26.99 -13.71 -8.47
N PRO A 255 26.20 -12.77 -9.01
CA PRO A 255 25.82 -11.58 -8.27
C PRO A 255 24.93 -11.94 -7.07
N LEU A 256 25.17 -11.27 -5.94
CA LEU A 256 24.35 -11.33 -4.74
C LEU A 256 24.06 -9.92 -4.26
N ASP A 257 22.78 -9.60 -4.07
CA ASP A 257 22.35 -8.25 -3.67
C ASP A 257 21.84 -8.22 -2.23
N VAL A 258 21.15 -9.28 -1.80
CA VAL A 258 20.52 -9.34 -0.49
C VAL A 258 20.86 -10.63 0.23
N LEU A 259 21.33 -10.48 1.46
CA LEU A 259 21.58 -11.59 2.38
C LEU A 259 20.47 -11.62 3.43
N VAL A 260 19.66 -12.68 3.41
CA VAL A 260 18.65 -12.90 4.45
C VAL A 260 19.30 -13.67 5.61
N VAL A 261 19.33 -13.02 6.78
CA VAL A 261 19.78 -13.63 8.03
C VAL A 261 18.54 -14.17 8.73
N ASP A 262 18.39 -15.50 8.71
CA ASP A 262 17.19 -16.16 9.19
C ASP A 262 17.16 -16.22 10.74
N MET A 263 16.10 -16.77 11.30
CA MET A 263 15.70 -16.64 12.70
C MET A 263 16.80 -16.95 13.75
N ASP A 264 17.79 -17.75 13.42
CA ASP A 264 18.87 -18.12 14.36
C ASP A 264 19.90 -17.01 14.64
N TRP A 265 19.73 -15.84 14.02
CA TRP A 265 20.50 -14.65 14.38
C TRP A 265 20.21 -14.18 15.81
N HIS A 266 19.01 -14.45 16.32
CA HIS A 266 18.62 -14.19 17.71
C HIS A 266 18.68 -15.47 18.56
N LEU A 267 18.48 -15.30 19.86
CA LEU A 267 18.43 -16.43 20.77
C LEU A 267 17.21 -17.30 20.47
N THR A 268 17.43 -18.53 20.02
CA THR A 268 16.38 -19.49 19.64
C THR A 268 16.29 -20.68 20.56
N SER A 269 17.31 -20.92 21.39
CA SER A 269 17.38 -22.08 22.27
C SER A 269 18.27 -21.84 23.48
N LYS A 270 17.79 -22.26 24.64
CA LYS A 270 18.56 -22.39 25.88
C LYS A 270 18.09 -23.66 26.63
N PRO A 271 18.95 -24.35 27.40
CA PRO A 271 18.57 -25.56 28.12
C PRO A 271 17.33 -25.40 29.00
N GLU A 272 17.20 -24.25 29.67
CA GLU A 272 16.07 -23.92 30.55
C GLU A 272 14.73 -23.72 29.82
N TRP A 273 14.73 -23.71 28.49
CA TRP A 273 13.51 -23.58 27.68
C TRP A 273 12.90 -24.93 27.30
N PHE A 274 13.41 -26.03 27.86
CA PHE A 274 12.88 -27.36 27.63
C PHE A 274 12.28 -27.93 28.90
N GLY A 275 11.09 -28.53 28.76
CA GLY A 275 10.46 -29.29 29.82
C GLY A 275 11.14 -30.65 30.07
N GLU A 276 10.70 -31.36 31.11
CA GLU A 276 11.20 -32.69 31.44
C GLU A 276 10.99 -33.72 30.31
N ASP A 277 10.00 -33.47 29.44
CA ASP A 277 9.71 -34.30 28.28
C ASP A 277 10.63 -34.01 27.07
N GLY A 278 11.58 -33.08 27.22
CA GLY A 278 12.51 -32.66 26.17
C GLY A 278 11.90 -31.77 25.08
N LYS A 279 10.65 -31.32 25.26
CA LYS A 279 10.01 -30.37 24.34
C LYS A 279 10.19 -28.95 24.80
N LYS A 280 10.21 -28.01 23.84
CA LYS A 280 10.21 -26.58 24.18
C LYS A 280 8.96 -26.20 24.97
N ILE A 281 9.16 -25.39 25.99
CA ILE A 281 8.09 -24.76 26.75
C ILE A 281 7.37 -23.79 25.81
N LYS A 282 6.05 -23.69 25.93
CA LYS A 282 5.25 -22.70 25.20
C LYS A 282 5.23 -21.36 25.93
N ASP A 283 5.24 -20.29 25.18
CA ASP A 283 5.07 -18.95 25.73
C ASP A 283 3.57 -18.56 25.86
N GLY A 284 3.30 -17.31 26.23
CA GLY A 284 1.93 -16.81 26.44
C GLY A 284 1.08 -16.78 25.18
N ALA A 285 1.68 -16.81 23.98
CA ALA A 285 1.00 -16.90 22.70
C ALA A 285 0.82 -18.35 22.20
N GLY A 286 1.35 -19.32 22.93
CA GLY A 286 1.31 -20.74 22.56
C GLY A 286 2.40 -21.17 21.57
N GLU A 287 3.38 -20.29 21.31
CA GLU A 287 4.53 -20.56 20.46
C GLU A 287 5.69 -21.18 21.28
N ASP A 288 6.62 -21.85 20.61
CA ASP A 288 7.81 -22.40 21.25
C ASP A 288 8.69 -21.28 21.82
N PHE A 289 9.10 -21.41 23.06
CA PHE A 289 9.99 -20.45 23.72
C PHE A 289 11.25 -20.23 22.87
N GLY A 290 11.59 -18.95 22.62
CA GLY A 290 12.67 -18.59 21.70
C GLY A 290 12.25 -18.53 20.22
N TRP A 291 10.98 -18.78 19.88
CA TRP A 291 10.46 -18.55 18.53
C TRP A 291 10.54 -17.07 18.14
N THR A 292 10.22 -16.18 19.06
CA THR A 292 10.42 -14.75 18.92
C THR A 292 11.68 -14.30 19.66
N GLY A 293 12.36 -13.29 19.15
CA GLY A 293 13.54 -12.73 19.80
C GLY A 293 14.14 -11.56 19.06
N LEU A 294 14.69 -10.61 19.83
CA LEU A 294 15.34 -9.40 19.36
C LEU A 294 16.79 -9.29 19.83
N THR A 295 17.28 -10.27 20.61
CA THR A 295 18.63 -10.30 21.16
C THR A 295 19.55 -11.16 20.29
N TRP A 296 20.62 -10.58 19.77
CA TRP A 296 21.60 -11.30 18.97
C TRP A 296 22.18 -12.54 19.68
N ASN A 297 22.19 -13.66 18.97
CA ASN A 297 22.89 -14.86 19.41
C ASN A 297 24.41 -14.66 19.27
N LYS A 298 25.07 -14.37 20.37
CA LYS A 298 26.53 -14.11 20.41
C LYS A 298 27.38 -15.34 20.08
N ASN A 299 26.82 -16.53 20.17
CA ASN A 299 27.52 -17.74 19.76
C ASN A 299 27.67 -17.81 18.23
N TYR A 300 26.67 -17.33 17.49
CA TYR A 300 26.69 -17.31 16.03
C TYR A 300 27.23 -15.99 15.48
N PHE A 301 26.93 -14.89 16.14
CA PHE A 301 27.36 -13.55 15.77
C PHE A 301 28.10 -12.88 16.96
N PRO A 302 29.38 -13.23 17.22
CA PRO A 302 30.11 -12.66 18.36
C PRO A 302 30.18 -11.14 18.34
N ASN A 303 30.21 -10.54 17.15
CA ASN A 303 30.21 -9.09 16.97
C ASN A 303 29.26 -8.68 15.83
N PRO A 304 27.95 -8.52 16.10
CA PRO A 304 26.97 -8.16 15.09
C PRO A 304 27.30 -6.88 14.33
N LYS A 305 27.83 -5.86 15.01
CA LYS A 305 28.20 -4.59 14.38
C LYS A 305 29.30 -4.79 13.34
N LYS A 306 30.29 -5.65 13.63
CA LYS A 306 31.37 -5.98 12.69
C LYS A 306 30.85 -6.78 11.51
N PHE A 307 29.91 -7.71 11.75
CA PHE A 307 29.24 -8.48 10.69
C PHE A 307 28.47 -7.56 9.75
N LEU A 308 27.59 -6.70 10.27
CA LEU A 308 26.79 -5.77 9.47
C LEU A 308 27.68 -4.74 8.72
N LYS A 309 28.77 -4.29 9.31
CA LYS A 309 29.72 -3.43 8.62
C LYS A 309 30.37 -4.16 7.44
N TRP A 310 30.76 -5.42 7.63
CA TRP A 310 31.33 -6.24 6.56
C TRP A 310 30.33 -6.48 5.42
N THR A 311 29.06 -6.77 5.69
CA THR A 311 28.05 -6.90 4.64
C THR A 311 27.89 -5.60 3.83
N GLN A 312 27.93 -4.46 4.51
CA GLN A 312 27.89 -3.16 3.85
C GLN A 312 29.15 -2.93 2.97
N GLU A 313 30.34 -3.30 3.45
CA GLU A 313 31.59 -3.22 2.66
C GLU A 313 31.54 -4.12 1.43
N LYS A 314 30.81 -5.23 1.46
CA LYS A 314 30.55 -6.12 0.34
C LYS A 314 29.44 -5.61 -0.60
N GLY A 315 28.78 -4.51 -0.28
CA GLY A 315 27.66 -3.97 -1.05
C GLY A 315 26.36 -4.72 -0.89
N LEU A 316 26.25 -5.61 0.13
CA LEU A 316 25.08 -6.42 0.40
C LEU A 316 24.08 -5.65 1.25
N THR A 317 22.81 -5.75 0.91
CA THR A 317 21.70 -5.41 1.79
C THR A 317 21.38 -6.59 2.68
N VAL A 318 21.17 -6.33 3.98
CA VAL A 318 20.77 -7.38 4.93
C VAL A 318 19.28 -7.27 5.24
N CYS A 319 18.58 -8.39 5.14
CA CYS A 319 17.22 -8.55 5.62
C CYS A 319 17.24 -9.58 6.76
N MET A 320 16.70 -9.21 7.91
CA MET A 320 16.65 -10.11 9.07
C MET A 320 15.25 -10.65 9.24
N ASN A 321 15.13 -11.96 9.39
CA ASN A 321 13.85 -12.60 9.67
C ASN A 321 13.42 -12.31 11.11
N LEU A 322 12.15 -11.98 11.32
CA LEU A 322 11.60 -11.64 12.62
C LEU A 322 10.22 -12.30 12.79
N HIS A 323 10.02 -12.94 13.94
CA HIS A 323 8.75 -13.57 14.32
C HIS A 323 8.23 -12.88 15.60
N PRO A 324 7.43 -11.80 15.49
CA PRO A 324 7.05 -10.99 16.64
C PRO A 324 5.77 -11.49 17.36
N ALA A 325 5.41 -12.77 17.21
CA ALA A 325 4.14 -13.32 17.71
C ALA A 325 3.93 -13.09 19.21
N SER A 326 5.00 -13.22 20.03
CA SER A 326 4.93 -13.07 21.49
C SER A 326 5.57 -11.77 22.00
N GLY A 327 5.90 -10.84 21.10
CA GLY A 327 6.54 -9.58 21.46
C GLY A 327 7.93 -9.73 22.05
N ILE A 328 8.32 -8.82 22.95
CA ILE A 328 9.62 -8.85 23.63
C ILE A 328 9.51 -9.80 24.82
N GLN A 329 10.39 -10.80 24.86
CA GLN A 329 10.36 -11.85 25.88
C GLN A 329 11.14 -11.43 27.14
N PRO A 330 10.80 -11.99 28.34
CA PRO A 330 11.46 -11.65 29.58
C PRO A 330 12.98 -11.92 29.63
N PHE A 331 13.49 -12.77 28.73
CA PHE A 331 14.91 -13.05 28.62
C PHE A 331 15.68 -12.08 27.69
N GLU A 332 14.98 -11.18 27.07
CA GLU A 332 15.58 -10.20 26.15
C GLU A 332 16.30 -9.09 26.91
N ASP A 333 17.45 -8.62 26.37
CA ASP A 333 18.22 -7.53 26.98
C ASP A 333 17.40 -6.23 27.10
N LYS A 334 16.40 -6.06 26.22
CA LYS A 334 15.55 -4.86 26.14
C LYS A 334 14.19 -5.00 26.81
N TYR A 335 13.92 -6.12 27.46
CA TYR A 335 12.62 -6.34 28.10
C TYR A 335 12.23 -5.27 29.15
N PRO A 336 13.15 -4.72 29.95
CA PRO A 336 12.82 -3.68 30.90
C PRO A 336 12.55 -2.29 30.29
N GLU A 337 12.92 -2.07 29.06
CA GLU A 337 12.70 -0.80 28.32
C GLU A 337 11.33 -0.76 27.63
#